data_4dc2731874f6595f061acf6415976f44
#
_entry.id   4dc2731874f6595f061acf6415976f44
#
_cell.length_a   1.000
_cell.length_b   1.000
_cell.length_c   1.000
_cell.angle_alpha   90.00
_cell.angle_beta   90.00
_cell.angle_gamma   90.00
#
_symmetry.space_group_name_H-M   'P 1'
#
loop_
_entity.id
_entity.type
_entity.pdbx_description
1 polymer ?
#
loop_
_entity_poly.entity_id
_entity_poly.type
_entity_poly.pdbx_seq_one_letter_code
_entity_poly.pdbx_strand_id
1 'polypeptide(L)'
;MGKDEFINLNAQTFKRIVWNGNAVRYWAVKSGLVQCDNFYEKGRKSLGYRLCPELAERTWRLTRRTNRAIVKNLRKTEVERSSVVRWLTKNLDRIEAAIPQGLLLADELALQAVNDGCIAFNTEDEFGRRYHSNLTNLRSDLRKYLRVDSKPLLQIDISNSQPLFQAVVAEQHGIACPAYKQVCEEGRLYEFLSEKTGLDRKRTKQQMMASVFFGRNDSRSRTKRAFRKWFPEVAALLEDIKADDHAELARLLQRAESDFIVRTVCDRLRREHPKMFVATIHDSIVTNSRENAAIVLETMRDEFVERSFRTSED
;
A
#
# COMPACT_ATOMS: atom_id res chain seq x y z
N MET A 1 10.81 9.29 -14.44
CA MET A 1 11.72 8.25 -15.00
C MET A 1 12.57 8.92 -16.05
N GLY A 2 13.91 8.87 -15.92
CA GLY A 2 14.80 9.36 -16.97
C GLY A 2 14.63 8.52 -18.23
N LYS A 3 14.92 9.11 -19.41
CA LYS A 3 14.86 8.42 -20.72
C LYS A 3 15.69 7.10 -20.77
N ASP A 4 16.55 6.87 -19.77
CA ASP A 4 17.48 5.75 -19.68
C ASP A 4 17.08 4.65 -18.68
N GLU A 5 15.93 4.79 -18.02
CA GLU A 5 15.53 3.85 -16.95
C GLU A 5 14.83 2.62 -17.51
N PHE A 6 15.29 1.43 -17.11
CA PHE A 6 14.66 0.16 -17.45
C PHE A 6 13.41 -0.06 -16.58
N ILE A 7 12.30 -0.42 -17.23
CA ILE A 7 11.03 -0.77 -16.58
C ILE A 7 10.99 -2.28 -16.35
N ASN A 8 10.82 -2.70 -15.10
CA ASN A 8 10.66 -4.11 -14.75
C ASN A 8 9.33 -4.64 -15.27
N LEU A 9 9.37 -5.64 -16.15
CA LEU A 9 8.19 -6.23 -16.75
C LEU A 9 7.94 -7.63 -16.20
N ASN A 10 6.90 -7.78 -15.38
CA ASN A 10 6.50 -9.10 -14.89
C ASN A 10 5.99 -9.96 -16.06
N ALA A 11 6.65 -11.11 -16.27
CA ALA A 11 6.37 -11.99 -17.39
C ALA A 11 4.93 -12.56 -17.38
N GLN A 12 4.38 -12.84 -16.18
CA GLN A 12 3.02 -13.38 -16.06
C GLN A 12 1.98 -12.29 -16.37
N THR A 13 2.18 -11.07 -15.87
CA THR A 13 1.32 -9.92 -16.17
C THR A 13 1.34 -9.62 -17.67
N PHE A 14 2.53 -9.61 -18.27
CA PHE A 14 2.66 -9.37 -19.72
C PHE A 14 1.96 -10.44 -20.55
N LYS A 15 2.06 -11.73 -20.20
CA LYS A 15 1.35 -12.84 -20.88
C LYS A 15 -0.17 -12.72 -20.79
N ARG A 16 -0.71 -12.10 -19.75
CA ARG A 16 -2.17 -11.85 -19.63
C ARG A 16 -2.65 -10.79 -20.62
N ILE A 17 -1.81 -9.78 -20.88
CA ILE A 17 -2.13 -8.63 -21.73
C ILE A 17 -1.84 -8.94 -23.21
N VAL A 18 -0.70 -9.57 -23.47
CA VAL A 18 -0.22 -9.84 -24.84
C VAL A 18 -0.25 -11.33 -25.11
N TRP A 19 -1.10 -11.73 -26.07
CA TRP A 19 -1.11 -13.11 -26.55
C TRP A 19 0.29 -13.47 -27.08
N ASN A 20 0.79 -14.62 -26.67
CA ASN A 20 2.17 -15.07 -26.98
C ASN A 20 3.28 -14.07 -26.52
N GLY A 21 3.08 -13.44 -25.36
CA GLY A 21 3.91 -12.36 -24.84
C GLY A 21 5.41 -12.67 -24.80
N ASN A 22 5.81 -13.95 -24.59
CA ASN A 22 7.24 -14.30 -24.61
C ASN A 22 7.85 -14.17 -26.02
N ALA A 23 7.15 -14.61 -27.06
CA ALA A 23 7.62 -14.47 -28.44
C ALA A 23 7.67 -13.00 -28.86
N VAL A 24 6.66 -12.20 -28.45
CA VAL A 24 6.64 -10.75 -28.71
C VAL A 24 7.83 -10.04 -28.04
N ARG A 25 8.13 -10.35 -26.77
CA ARG A 25 9.29 -9.78 -26.08
C ARG A 25 10.62 -10.17 -26.77
N TYR A 26 10.79 -11.45 -27.05
CA TYR A 26 11.96 -11.95 -27.75
C TYR A 26 12.16 -11.27 -29.11
N TRP A 27 11.07 -11.19 -29.89
CA TRP A 27 11.09 -10.50 -31.17
C TRP A 27 11.45 -9.01 -31.02
N ALA A 28 10.82 -8.29 -30.09
CA ALA A 28 11.09 -6.87 -29.87
C ALA A 28 12.55 -6.58 -29.49
N VAL A 29 13.16 -7.42 -28.65
CA VAL A 29 14.57 -7.31 -28.30
C VAL A 29 15.47 -7.64 -29.50
N LYS A 30 15.16 -8.74 -30.22
CA LYS A 30 15.94 -9.17 -31.40
C LYS A 30 15.86 -8.15 -32.56
N SER A 31 14.75 -7.46 -32.68
CA SER A 31 14.55 -6.42 -33.70
C SER A 31 15.14 -5.06 -33.30
N GLY A 32 15.79 -4.94 -32.12
CA GLY A 32 16.35 -3.69 -31.65
C GLY A 32 15.32 -2.62 -31.23
N LEU A 33 14.02 -2.97 -31.18
CA LEU A 33 12.96 -2.05 -30.77
C LEU A 33 12.99 -1.77 -29.26
N VAL A 34 13.43 -2.77 -28.49
CA VAL A 34 13.47 -2.75 -27.04
C VAL A 34 14.82 -3.30 -26.57
N GLN A 35 15.41 -2.65 -25.60
CA GLN A 35 16.61 -3.14 -24.90
C GLN A 35 16.18 -3.86 -23.61
N CYS A 36 16.89 -4.96 -23.27
CA CYS A 36 16.71 -5.71 -22.04
C CYS A 36 17.96 -5.57 -21.16
N ASP A 37 17.79 -5.36 -19.86
CA ASP A 37 18.89 -5.27 -18.91
C ASP A 37 19.50 -6.64 -18.58
N ASN A 38 18.87 -7.73 -18.99
CA ASN A 38 19.27 -9.12 -18.74
C ASN A 38 19.52 -9.46 -17.26
N PHE A 39 19.02 -8.61 -16.36
CA PHE A 39 19.18 -8.81 -14.92
C PHE A 39 17.88 -9.27 -14.29
N TYR A 40 17.85 -10.53 -13.82
CA TYR A 40 16.73 -11.17 -13.16
C TYR A 40 17.14 -11.72 -11.79
N GLU A 41 16.36 -11.43 -10.77
CA GLU A 41 16.53 -12.00 -9.43
C GLU A 41 15.20 -12.59 -8.95
N LYS A 42 15.17 -13.91 -8.73
CA LYS A 42 13.94 -14.64 -8.34
C LYS A 42 13.37 -14.07 -7.05
N GLY A 43 12.10 -13.65 -7.10
CA GLY A 43 11.39 -13.07 -5.96
C GLY A 43 11.68 -11.59 -5.70
N ARG A 44 12.65 -10.97 -6.39
CA ARG A 44 13.03 -9.57 -6.18
C ARG A 44 12.91 -8.70 -7.42
N LYS A 45 13.41 -9.15 -8.58
CA LYS A 45 13.47 -8.33 -9.77
C LYS A 45 13.11 -9.11 -11.03
N SER A 46 12.15 -8.60 -11.78
CA SER A 46 11.86 -9.04 -13.15
C SER A 46 12.87 -8.42 -14.12
N LEU A 47 13.02 -9.01 -15.31
CA LEU A 47 13.80 -8.40 -16.38
C LEU A 47 13.30 -6.98 -16.66
N GLY A 48 14.21 -6.03 -16.78
CA GLY A 48 13.96 -4.66 -17.16
C GLY A 48 13.99 -4.47 -18.67
N TYR A 49 13.10 -3.65 -19.19
CA TYR A 49 13.00 -3.30 -20.60
C TYR A 49 12.90 -1.79 -20.78
N ARG A 50 13.54 -1.28 -21.83
CA ARG A 50 13.34 0.12 -22.28
C ARG A 50 13.23 0.17 -23.80
N LEU A 51 12.57 1.19 -24.31
CA LEU A 51 12.59 1.46 -25.76
C LEU A 51 14.00 1.82 -26.19
N CYS A 52 14.36 1.46 -27.44
CA CYS A 52 15.60 1.99 -27.98
C CYS A 52 15.54 3.52 -28.09
N PRO A 53 16.68 4.25 -27.97
CA PRO A 53 16.70 5.70 -27.90
C PRO A 53 15.95 6.37 -29.07
N GLU A 54 16.13 5.86 -30.29
CA GLU A 54 15.50 6.40 -31.51
C GLU A 54 13.96 6.28 -31.47
N LEU A 55 13.41 5.27 -30.80
CA LEU A 55 11.97 5.11 -30.61
C LEU A 55 11.46 5.93 -29.42
N ALA A 56 12.28 6.09 -28.37
CA ALA A 56 11.92 6.87 -27.19
C ALA A 56 11.72 8.36 -27.52
N GLU A 57 12.37 8.85 -28.57
CA GLU A 57 12.27 10.26 -29.05
C GLU A 57 11.10 10.48 -30.00
N ARG A 58 10.46 9.44 -30.49
CA ARG A 58 9.32 9.58 -31.41
C ARG A 58 8.05 10.01 -30.67
N THR A 59 7.19 10.75 -31.36
CA THR A 59 5.83 11.04 -30.91
C THR A 59 5.00 9.76 -30.95
N TRP A 60 4.48 9.32 -29.81
CA TRP A 60 3.62 8.14 -29.69
C TRP A 60 2.17 8.54 -29.75
N ARG A 61 1.38 7.76 -30.49
CA ARG A 61 -0.09 7.90 -30.51
C ARG A 61 -0.71 6.80 -29.68
N LEU A 62 -1.43 7.19 -28.63
CA LEU A 62 -2.29 6.30 -27.88
C LEU A 62 -3.42 5.79 -28.79
N THR A 63 -3.48 4.47 -28.97
CA THR A 63 -4.57 3.83 -29.71
C THR A 63 -5.39 3.00 -28.74
N ARG A 64 -6.63 3.39 -28.49
CA ARG A 64 -7.56 2.61 -27.68
C ARG A 64 -7.96 1.36 -28.45
N ARG A 65 -7.54 0.18 -27.98
CA ARG A 65 -8.05 -1.11 -28.45
C ARG A 65 -8.79 -1.78 -27.31
N THR A 66 -10.11 -1.78 -27.36
CA THR A 66 -10.96 -2.56 -26.46
C THR A 66 -10.98 -4.01 -26.92
N ASN A 67 -10.01 -4.79 -26.51
CA ASN A 67 -10.08 -6.24 -26.67
C ASN A 67 -10.79 -6.83 -25.44
N ARG A 68 -12.07 -7.19 -25.58
CA ARG A 68 -12.89 -7.80 -24.52
C ARG A 68 -12.24 -9.02 -23.88
N ALA A 69 -11.46 -9.81 -24.63
CA ALA A 69 -10.74 -10.96 -24.11
C ALA A 69 -9.59 -10.58 -23.19
N ILE A 70 -8.84 -9.51 -23.51
CA ILE A 70 -7.77 -8.97 -22.66
C ILE A 70 -8.37 -8.43 -21.36
N VAL A 71 -9.41 -7.61 -21.45
CA VAL A 71 -10.12 -7.06 -20.28
C VAL A 71 -10.68 -8.18 -19.40
N LYS A 72 -11.28 -9.21 -20.01
CA LYS A 72 -11.78 -10.40 -19.31
C LYS A 72 -10.66 -11.18 -18.62
N ASN A 73 -9.50 -11.33 -19.25
CA ASN A 73 -8.34 -12.03 -18.66
C ASN A 73 -7.68 -11.23 -17.54
N LEU A 74 -7.65 -9.90 -17.63
CA LEU A 74 -7.17 -9.02 -16.56
C LEU A 74 -8.11 -9.04 -15.34
N ARG A 75 -9.42 -9.22 -15.58
CA ARG A 75 -10.44 -9.33 -14.52
C ARG A 75 -10.56 -10.74 -13.91
N LYS A 76 -9.95 -11.76 -14.47
CA LYS A 76 -10.07 -13.17 -14.06
C LYS A 76 -9.38 -13.54 -12.74
N THR A 77 -8.76 -12.65 -12.04
CA THR A 77 -8.31 -12.86 -10.66
C THR A 77 -9.48 -12.60 -9.67
N GLU A 78 -10.62 -13.23 -9.91
CA GLU A 78 -11.73 -13.22 -8.97
C GLU A 78 -11.49 -14.27 -7.90
N VAL A 79 -10.79 -13.90 -6.86
CA VAL A 79 -10.93 -14.46 -5.53
C VAL A 79 -12.34 -14.10 -5.05
N GLU A 80 -13.00 -14.99 -4.32
CA GLU A 80 -14.30 -14.72 -3.70
C GLU A 80 -14.18 -13.47 -2.82
N ARG A 81 -14.72 -12.35 -3.31
CA ARG A 81 -14.53 -11.04 -2.70
C ARG A 81 -15.61 -10.80 -1.67
N SER A 82 -15.20 -10.37 -0.47
CA SER A 82 -16.13 -9.88 0.54
C SER A 82 -16.97 -8.71 0.01
N SER A 83 -18.12 -8.45 0.65
CA SER A 83 -19.00 -7.35 0.26
C SER A 83 -18.31 -5.98 0.28
N VAL A 84 -17.42 -5.77 1.25
CA VAL A 84 -16.64 -4.52 1.36
C VAL A 84 -15.63 -4.39 0.22
N VAL A 85 -14.93 -5.46 -0.14
CA VAL A 85 -13.97 -5.42 -1.26
C VAL A 85 -14.68 -5.20 -2.59
N ARG A 86 -15.87 -5.78 -2.80
CA ARG A 86 -16.69 -5.48 -3.98
C ARG A 86 -17.11 -4.02 -4.03
N TRP A 87 -17.49 -3.44 -2.89
CA TRP A 87 -17.86 -2.03 -2.80
C TRP A 87 -16.67 -1.09 -3.06
N LEU A 88 -15.51 -1.37 -2.47
CA LEU A 88 -14.27 -0.62 -2.76
C LEU A 88 -13.87 -0.72 -4.24
N THR A 89 -13.95 -1.93 -4.83
CA THR A 89 -13.68 -2.11 -6.26
C THR A 89 -14.61 -1.26 -7.13
N LYS A 90 -15.91 -1.22 -6.82
CA LYS A 90 -16.89 -0.40 -7.55
C LYS A 90 -16.61 1.10 -7.42
N ASN A 91 -16.12 1.53 -6.26
CA ASN A 91 -15.73 2.92 -6.05
C ASN A 91 -14.51 3.32 -6.93
N LEU A 92 -13.58 2.40 -7.18
CA LEU A 92 -12.45 2.69 -8.06
C LEU A 92 -12.85 3.02 -9.50
N ASP A 93 -13.98 2.49 -9.98
CA ASP A 93 -14.52 2.80 -11.32
C ASP A 93 -14.98 4.26 -11.45
N ARG A 94 -15.11 5.01 -10.34
CA ARG A 94 -15.48 6.43 -10.31
C ARG A 94 -14.27 7.36 -10.40
N ILE A 95 -13.06 6.82 -10.31
CA ILE A 95 -11.83 7.63 -10.34
C ILE A 95 -11.50 7.99 -11.79
N GLU A 96 -11.31 9.27 -12.03
CA GLU A 96 -10.85 9.83 -13.29
C GLU A 96 -9.51 10.53 -13.10
N ALA A 97 -8.65 10.49 -14.10
CA ALA A 97 -7.38 11.20 -14.12
C ALA A 97 -7.47 12.43 -15.01
N ALA A 98 -7.24 13.60 -14.45
CA ALA A 98 -7.04 14.84 -15.20
C ALA A 98 -5.58 14.89 -15.68
N ILE A 99 -5.33 14.56 -16.94
CA ILE A 99 -3.97 14.43 -17.50
C ILE A 99 -3.47 15.79 -17.98
N PRO A 100 -2.48 16.42 -17.33
CA PRO A 100 -1.92 17.69 -17.78
C PRO A 100 -1.01 17.49 -18.98
N GLN A 101 -0.82 18.55 -19.76
CA GLN A 101 0.16 18.55 -20.85
C GLN A 101 1.59 18.56 -20.30
N GLY A 102 2.51 17.95 -21.03
CA GLY A 102 3.94 18.00 -20.72
C GLY A 102 4.42 16.98 -19.68
N LEU A 103 3.59 15.98 -19.35
CA LEU A 103 4.05 14.83 -18.58
C LEU A 103 5.00 13.95 -19.39
N LEU A 104 5.83 13.19 -18.70
CA LEU A 104 6.55 12.10 -19.33
C LEU A 104 5.55 11.05 -19.86
N LEU A 105 5.84 10.47 -21.02
CA LEU A 105 4.96 9.48 -21.64
C LEU A 105 4.55 8.34 -20.67
N ALA A 106 5.48 7.85 -19.84
CA ALA A 106 5.16 6.82 -18.85
C ALA A 106 4.12 7.26 -17.81
N ASP A 107 4.16 8.52 -17.40
CA ASP A 107 3.24 9.10 -16.42
C ASP A 107 1.87 9.36 -17.07
N GLU A 108 1.87 9.87 -18.29
CA GLU A 108 0.65 10.03 -19.10
C GLU A 108 -0.06 8.68 -19.31
N LEU A 109 0.69 7.63 -19.69
CA LEU A 109 0.16 6.28 -19.86
C LEU A 109 -0.39 5.70 -18.55
N ALA A 110 0.27 5.96 -17.42
CA ALA A 110 -0.20 5.50 -16.11
C ALA A 110 -1.53 6.15 -15.72
N LEU A 111 -1.68 7.45 -15.97
CA LEU A 111 -2.93 8.17 -15.73
C LEU A 111 -4.03 7.78 -16.73
N GLN A 112 -3.68 7.61 -18.01
CA GLN A 112 -4.62 7.14 -19.02
C GLN A 112 -5.16 5.73 -18.71
N ALA A 113 -4.32 4.86 -18.14
CA ALA A 113 -4.74 3.53 -17.71
C ALA A 113 -5.82 3.58 -16.60
N VAL A 114 -5.84 4.62 -15.77
CA VAL A 114 -6.92 4.87 -14.81
C VAL A 114 -8.23 5.18 -15.56
N ASN A 115 -8.18 6.13 -16.53
CA ASN A 115 -9.36 6.54 -17.31
C ASN A 115 -9.94 5.39 -18.16
N ASP A 116 -9.07 4.55 -18.69
CA ASP A 116 -9.49 3.42 -19.53
C ASP A 116 -10.01 2.23 -18.70
N GLY A 117 -9.88 2.23 -17.39
CA GLY A 117 -10.20 1.10 -16.53
C GLY A 117 -9.44 -0.18 -16.91
N CYS A 118 -8.35 -0.03 -17.70
CA CYS A 118 -7.65 -1.15 -18.32
C CYS A 118 -6.82 -1.97 -17.36
N ILE A 119 -6.44 -1.39 -16.22
CA ILE A 119 -5.61 -2.03 -15.20
C ILE A 119 -6.41 -2.11 -13.90
N ALA A 120 -7.50 -2.86 -13.92
CA ALA A 120 -8.19 -3.22 -12.69
C ALA A 120 -7.38 -4.33 -11.99
N PHE A 121 -6.36 -3.91 -11.25
CA PHE A 121 -5.61 -4.79 -10.36
C PHE A 121 -6.22 -4.66 -8.96
N ASN A 122 -7.05 -5.62 -8.59
CA ASN A 122 -7.75 -5.64 -7.32
C ASN A 122 -7.50 -6.99 -6.65
N THR A 123 -6.50 -7.04 -5.79
CA THR A 123 -6.13 -8.27 -5.07
C THR A 123 -5.88 -7.97 -3.60
N GLU A 124 -6.22 -8.91 -2.75
CA GLU A 124 -5.66 -8.98 -1.40
C GLU A 124 -4.38 -9.83 -1.46
N ASP A 125 -3.29 -9.36 -0.84
CA ASP A 125 -2.08 -10.16 -0.72
C ASP A 125 -2.19 -11.17 0.43
N GLU A 126 -1.50 -12.31 0.30
CA GLU A 126 -1.51 -13.36 1.32
C GLU A 126 -0.70 -12.97 2.56
N PHE A 127 0.26 -12.08 2.43
CA PHE A 127 1.17 -11.69 3.50
C PHE A 127 0.46 -10.79 4.52
N GLY A 128 0.01 -9.63 4.09
CA GLY A 128 -0.59 -8.61 4.96
C GLY A 128 -2.10 -8.48 4.83
N ARG A 129 -2.74 -9.25 3.94
CA ARG A 129 -4.15 -9.13 3.57
C ARG A 129 -4.53 -7.73 3.10
N ARG A 130 -3.55 -6.97 2.60
CA ARG A 130 -3.76 -5.63 2.09
C ARG A 130 -4.49 -5.65 0.77
N TYR A 131 -5.43 -4.73 0.63
CA TYR A 131 -6.14 -4.54 -0.63
C TYR A 131 -5.29 -3.68 -1.58
N HIS A 132 -4.84 -4.29 -2.66
CA HIS A 132 -4.07 -3.64 -3.71
C HIS A 132 -4.96 -3.29 -4.90
N SER A 133 -4.82 -2.06 -5.39
CA SER A 133 -5.60 -1.54 -6.51
C SER A 133 -4.70 -0.70 -7.44
N ASN A 134 -5.27 -0.20 -8.52
CA ASN A 134 -4.60 0.76 -9.40
C ASN A 134 -4.14 1.99 -8.62
N LEU A 135 -4.92 2.41 -7.64
CA LEU A 135 -4.61 3.57 -6.80
C LEU A 135 -3.36 3.33 -5.94
N THR A 136 -3.20 2.13 -5.37
CA THR A 136 -2.02 1.77 -4.57
C THR A 136 -0.76 1.67 -5.41
N ASN A 137 -0.89 1.23 -6.67
CA ASN A 137 0.23 1.05 -7.59
C ASN A 137 0.63 2.34 -8.35
N LEU A 138 -0.24 3.36 -8.33
CA LEU A 138 0.10 4.64 -8.94
C LEU A 138 1.10 5.39 -8.05
N ARG A 139 2.14 5.95 -8.65
CA ARG A 139 3.11 6.80 -7.96
C ARG A 139 2.40 7.91 -7.19
N SER A 140 2.90 8.22 -5.98
CA SER A 140 2.25 9.20 -5.09
C SER A 140 2.14 10.60 -5.69
N ASP A 141 3.15 11.02 -6.47
CA ASP A 141 3.18 12.32 -7.14
C ASP A 141 2.17 12.45 -8.30
N LEU A 142 1.68 11.32 -8.84
CA LEU A 142 0.65 11.30 -9.87
C LEU A 142 -0.77 11.31 -9.28
N ARG A 143 -0.95 10.91 -8.02
CA ARG A 143 -2.28 10.84 -7.38
C ARG A 143 -2.97 12.20 -7.26
N LYS A 144 -2.21 13.31 -7.25
CA LYS A 144 -2.74 14.68 -7.28
C LYS A 144 -3.60 15.01 -8.52
N TYR A 145 -3.44 14.23 -9.60
CA TYR A 145 -4.23 14.39 -10.83
C TYR A 145 -5.52 13.59 -10.82
N LEU A 146 -5.76 12.75 -9.81
CA LEU A 146 -6.98 11.96 -9.69
C LEU A 146 -8.13 12.80 -9.17
N ARG A 147 -9.32 12.50 -9.70
CA ARG A 147 -10.58 13.19 -9.36
C ARG A 147 -11.71 12.17 -9.22
N VAL A 148 -12.68 12.51 -8.41
CA VAL A 148 -14.00 11.85 -8.37
C VAL A 148 -15.05 12.95 -8.34
N ASP A 149 -16.01 12.87 -9.27
CA ASP A 149 -17.03 13.92 -9.43
C ASP A 149 -16.39 15.32 -9.60
N SER A 150 -15.30 15.41 -10.40
CA SER A 150 -14.48 16.61 -10.63
C SER A 150 -13.76 17.16 -9.40
N LYS A 151 -13.82 16.53 -8.23
CA LYS A 151 -13.17 16.95 -6.99
C LYS A 151 -11.86 16.20 -6.78
N PRO A 152 -10.82 16.84 -6.21
CA PRO A 152 -9.57 16.19 -5.87
C PRO A 152 -9.78 15.15 -4.77
N LEU A 153 -8.92 14.14 -4.74
CA LEU A 153 -8.91 13.14 -3.69
C LEU A 153 -8.28 13.70 -2.40
N LEU A 154 -8.89 13.38 -1.27
CA LEU A 154 -8.39 13.66 0.07
C LEU A 154 -7.99 12.34 0.72
N GLN A 155 -6.79 12.27 1.25
CA GLN A 155 -6.26 11.10 1.94
C GLN A 155 -6.28 11.34 3.45
N ILE A 156 -6.87 10.39 4.18
CA ILE A 156 -6.92 10.36 5.64
C ILE A 156 -6.02 9.22 6.09
N ASP A 157 -4.99 9.55 6.86
CA ASP A 157 -3.91 8.64 7.25
C ASP A 157 -3.89 8.42 8.75
N ILE A 158 -3.52 7.22 9.20
CA ILE A 158 -3.31 6.93 10.63
C ILE A 158 -1.88 7.31 11.00
N SER A 159 -1.75 8.36 11.81
CA SER A 159 -0.45 8.75 12.32
C SER A 159 0.17 7.64 13.17
N ASN A 160 1.41 7.25 12.82
CA ASN A 160 2.13 6.19 13.54
C ASN A 160 1.37 4.85 13.61
N SER A 161 0.73 4.44 12.50
CA SER A 161 -0.10 3.23 12.41
C SER A 161 0.57 1.99 13.02
N GLN A 162 1.82 1.70 12.66
CA GLN A 162 2.53 0.51 13.12
C GLN A 162 2.68 0.44 14.66
N PRO A 163 3.18 1.49 15.38
CA PRO A 163 3.18 1.53 16.84
C PRO A 163 1.80 1.35 17.46
N LEU A 164 0.78 1.97 16.87
CA LEU A 164 -0.58 1.91 17.37
C LEU A 164 -1.16 0.49 17.28
N PHE A 165 -1.04 -0.16 16.12
CA PHE A 165 -1.47 -1.56 15.97
C PHE A 165 -0.64 -2.51 16.82
N GLN A 166 0.60 -2.18 17.13
CA GLN A 166 1.41 -2.95 18.05
C GLN A 166 0.87 -2.90 19.48
N ALA A 167 0.37 -1.74 19.94
CA ALA A 167 -0.28 -1.64 21.24
C ALA A 167 -1.53 -2.55 21.29
N VAL A 168 -2.35 -2.54 20.24
CA VAL A 168 -3.52 -3.43 20.12
C VAL A 168 -3.11 -4.90 20.16
N VAL A 169 -2.06 -5.27 19.42
CA VAL A 169 -1.54 -6.66 19.43
C VAL A 169 -1.03 -7.04 20.81
N ALA A 170 -0.34 -6.15 21.54
CA ALA A 170 0.12 -6.43 22.88
C ALA A 170 -1.05 -6.69 23.86
N GLU A 171 -2.11 -5.89 23.78
CA GLU A 171 -3.33 -6.10 24.58
C GLU A 171 -4.01 -7.42 24.26
N GLN A 172 -4.11 -7.80 22.96
CA GLN A 172 -4.66 -9.10 22.53
C GLN A 172 -3.86 -10.30 23.04
N HIS A 173 -2.57 -10.11 23.36
CA HIS A 173 -1.72 -11.13 23.98
C HIS A 173 -1.69 -11.02 25.52
N GLY A 174 -2.61 -10.25 26.11
CA GLY A 174 -2.72 -10.09 27.57
C GLY A 174 -1.62 -9.22 28.20
N ILE A 175 -0.87 -8.46 27.41
CA ILE A 175 0.17 -7.56 27.89
C ILE A 175 -0.44 -6.20 28.20
N ALA A 176 -0.61 -5.89 29.47
CA ALA A 176 -0.99 -4.55 29.90
C ALA A 176 0.17 -3.58 29.67
N CYS A 177 0.03 -2.64 28.76
CA CYS A 177 1.07 -1.70 28.39
C CYS A 177 0.59 -0.24 28.33
N PRO A 178 -0.02 0.30 29.42
CA PRO A 178 -0.69 1.60 29.41
C PRO A 178 0.23 2.74 29.02
N ALA A 179 1.47 2.77 29.52
CA ALA A 179 2.45 3.81 29.17
C ALA A 179 2.84 3.76 27.68
N TYR A 180 3.01 2.57 27.10
CA TYR A 180 3.28 2.41 25.68
C TYR A 180 2.09 2.84 24.84
N LYS A 181 0.88 2.37 25.19
CA LYS A 181 -0.37 2.71 24.53
C LYS A 181 -0.58 4.22 24.49
N GLN A 182 -0.47 4.90 25.64
CA GLN A 182 -0.62 6.35 25.73
C GLN A 182 0.31 7.09 24.77
N VAL A 183 1.59 6.75 24.76
CA VAL A 183 2.58 7.40 23.87
C VAL A 183 2.29 7.14 22.39
N CYS A 184 1.71 5.96 22.05
CA CYS A 184 1.30 5.64 20.69
C CYS A 184 0.04 6.41 20.27
N GLU A 185 -0.97 6.50 21.13
CA GLU A 185 -2.23 7.23 20.90
C GLU A 185 -1.97 8.75 20.75
N GLU A 186 -1.05 9.30 21.54
CA GLU A 186 -0.60 10.68 21.38
C GLU A 186 0.25 10.92 20.12
N GLY A 187 0.60 9.84 19.38
CA GLY A 187 1.45 9.93 18.19
C GLY A 187 2.91 10.27 18.46
N ARG A 188 3.37 10.15 19.72
CA ARG A 188 4.66 10.66 20.22
C ARG A 188 5.74 9.61 20.42
N LEU A 189 5.55 8.37 20.02
CA LEU A 189 6.53 7.30 20.29
C LEU A 189 7.93 7.63 19.74
N TYR A 190 8.00 8.16 18.53
CA TYR A 190 9.31 8.48 17.91
C TYR A 190 9.98 9.68 18.58
N GLU A 191 9.23 10.67 18.99
CA GLU A 191 9.69 11.82 19.78
C GLU A 191 10.20 11.37 21.15
N PHE A 192 9.42 10.57 21.84
CA PHE A 192 9.80 10.00 23.13
C PHE A 192 11.12 9.23 23.05
N LEU A 193 11.25 8.32 22.09
CA LEU A 193 12.48 7.55 21.91
C LEU A 193 13.64 8.41 21.39
N SER A 194 13.37 9.46 20.62
CA SER A 194 14.35 10.45 20.19
C SER A 194 15.01 11.14 21.39
N GLU A 195 14.23 11.60 22.34
CA GLU A 195 14.70 12.19 23.60
C GLU A 195 15.55 11.20 24.42
N LYS A 196 15.17 9.92 24.48
CA LYS A 196 15.89 8.89 25.26
C LYS A 196 17.19 8.42 24.57
N THR A 197 17.33 8.61 23.28
CA THR A 197 18.49 8.13 22.51
C THR A 197 19.45 9.22 22.08
N GLY A 198 19.00 10.48 22.09
CA GLY A 198 19.73 11.63 21.52
C GLY A 198 19.81 11.59 19.98
N LEU A 199 18.98 10.77 19.33
CA LEU A 199 18.87 10.72 17.87
C LEU A 199 17.77 11.66 17.41
N ASP A 200 17.86 12.18 16.18
CA ASP A 200 16.73 12.89 15.56
C ASP A 200 15.55 11.94 15.30
N ARG A 201 14.35 12.51 15.16
CA ARG A 201 13.09 11.77 14.94
C ARG A 201 13.14 10.85 13.71
N LYS A 202 13.70 11.31 12.61
CA LYS A 202 13.79 10.56 11.37
C LYS A 202 14.65 9.30 11.54
N ARG A 203 15.80 9.45 12.17
CA ARG A 203 16.75 8.36 12.45
C ARG A 203 16.17 7.38 13.47
N THR A 204 15.47 7.89 14.50
CA THR A 204 14.75 7.08 15.47
C THR A 204 13.68 6.22 14.80
N LYS A 205 12.84 6.82 13.94
CA LYS A 205 11.85 6.09 13.14
C LYS A 205 12.49 5.01 12.26
N GLN A 206 13.57 5.34 11.56
CA GLN A 206 14.30 4.38 10.72
C GLN A 206 14.82 3.19 11.54
N GLN A 207 15.41 3.46 12.70
CA GLN A 207 15.90 2.39 13.58
C GLN A 207 14.76 1.57 14.18
N MET A 208 13.63 2.18 14.56
CA MET A 208 12.44 1.44 15.01
C MET A 208 11.98 0.45 13.93
N MET A 209 11.79 0.92 12.71
CA MET A 209 11.36 0.08 11.59
C MET A 209 12.37 -1.05 11.32
N ALA A 210 13.66 -0.71 11.20
CA ALA A 210 14.69 -1.66 10.82
C ALA A 210 15.09 -2.65 11.92
N SER A 211 14.95 -2.32 13.21
CA SER A 211 15.49 -3.13 14.29
C SER A 211 14.47 -3.63 15.29
N VAL A 212 13.34 -2.93 15.47
CA VAL A 212 12.28 -3.34 16.40
C VAL A 212 11.17 -4.07 15.65
N PHE A 213 10.60 -3.44 14.61
CA PHE A 213 9.45 -4.01 13.91
C PHE A 213 9.83 -5.09 12.90
N PHE A 214 10.76 -4.82 11.98
CA PHE A 214 11.01 -5.68 10.82
C PHE A 214 12.35 -6.43 10.85
N GLY A 215 13.26 -6.05 11.73
CA GLY A 215 14.56 -6.68 11.84
C GLY A 215 14.58 -7.89 12.78
N ARG A 216 15.65 -8.68 12.62
CA ARG A 216 15.93 -9.81 13.52
C ARG A 216 16.19 -9.36 14.96
N ASN A 217 16.09 -10.29 15.90
CA ASN A 217 16.26 -10.01 17.33
C ASN A 217 17.68 -9.63 17.76
N ASP A 218 18.69 -9.98 16.97
CA ASP A 218 20.11 -9.71 17.22
C ASP A 218 20.55 -8.24 17.00
N SER A 219 19.68 -7.39 16.44
CA SER A 219 19.98 -5.98 16.22
C SER A 219 20.30 -5.23 17.51
N ARG A 220 21.40 -4.45 17.47
CA ARG A 220 21.92 -3.68 18.63
C ARG A 220 21.76 -2.16 18.49
N SER A 221 20.73 -1.68 17.78
CA SER A 221 20.52 -0.25 17.61
C SER A 221 20.27 0.49 18.93
N ARG A 222 20.60 1.78 18.98
CA ARG A 222 20.32 2.62 20.17
C ARG A 222 18.82 2.64 20.48
N THR A 223 18.02 2.78 19.46
CA THR A 223 16.55 2.82 19.58
C THR A 223 15.99 1.51 20.13
N LYS A 224 16.50 0.34 19.70
CA LYS A 224 16.05 -0.96 20.22
C LYS A 224 16.40 -1.11 21.72
N ARG A 225 17.62 -0.66 22.13
CA ARG A 225 17.99 -0.66 23.55
C ARG A 225 17.11 0.24 24.39
N ALA A 226 16.79 1.46 23.89
CA ALA A 226 15.89 2.37 24.57
C ALA A 226 14.48 1.76 24.66
N PHE A 227 13.99 1.19 23.57
CA PHE A 227 12.68 0.54 23.54
C PHE A 227 12.57 -0.58 24.56
N ARG A 228 13.53 -1.49 24.63
CA ARG A 228 13.59 -2.55 25.65
C ARG A 228 13.61 -2.00 27.08
N LYS A 229 14.31 -0.89 27.31
CA LYS A 229 14.41 -0.28 28.64
C LYS A 229 13.09 0.34 29.10
N TRP A 230 12.38 1.02 28.20
CA TRP A 230 11.19 1.81 28.55
C TRP A 230 9.88 1.02 28.40
N PHE A 231 9.87 -0.02 27.56
CA PHE A 231 8.71 -0.87 27.28
C PHE A 231 9.13 -2.34 27.28
N PRO A 232 9.62 -2.88 28.42
CA PRO A 232 10.24 -4.21 28.49
C PRO A 232 9.28 -5.33 28.12
N GLU A 233 8.03 -5.29 28.60
CA GLU A 233 7.02 -6.33 28.33
C GLU A 233 6.62 -6.36 26.85
N VAL A 234 6.40 -5.18 26.27
CA VAL A 234 6.12 -5.06 24.82
C VAL A 234 7.33 -5.55 24.01
N ALA A 235 8.54 -5.16 24.39
CA ALA A 235 9.74 -5.61 23.68
C ALA A 235 9.93 -7.11 23.75
N ALA A 236 9.67 -7.75 24.89
CA ALA A 236 9.74 -9.21 25.07
C ALA A 236 8.72 -9.91 24.14
N LEU A 237 7.45 -9.47 24.14
CA LEU A 237 6.42 -9.99 23.24
C LEU A 237 6.85 -9.91 21.77
N LEU A 238 7.38 -8.78 21.32
CA LEU A 238 7.79 -8.63 19.91
C LEU A 238 8.95 -9.54 19.55
N GLU A 239 9.85 -9.78 20.49
CA GLU A 239 10.97 -10.69 20.28
C GLU A 239 10.53 -12.14 20.25
N ASP A 240 9.54 -12.50 21.05
CA ASP A 240 8.91 -13.81 21.05
C ASP A 240 8.19 -14.07 19.73
N ILE A 241 7.33 -13.17 19.28
CA ILE A 241 6.65 -13.27 17.98
C ILE A 241 7.64 -13.46 16.81
N LYS A 242 8.83 -12.88 16.90
CA LYS A 242 9.88 -12.96 15.87
C LYS A 242 10.88 -14.11 16.10
N ALA A 243 10.70 -14.94 17.09
CA ALA A 243 11.70 -15.96 17.47
C ALA A 243 12.01 -16.93 16.33
N ASP A 244 10.98 -17.50 15.72
CA ASP A 244 11.12 -18.49 14.63
C ASP A 244 11.21 -17.82 13.26
N ASP A 245 10.42 -16.77 13.02
CA ASP A 245 10.41 -16.03 11.77
C ASP A 245 10.32 -14.50 12.04
N HIS A 246 11.39 -13.81 11.74
CA HIS A 246 11.46 -12.35 11.91
C HIS A 246 10.41 -11.56 11.11
N ALA A 247 9.82 -12.17 10.08
CA ALA A 247 8.76 -11.57 9.27
C ALA A 247 7.37 -11.71 9.90
N GLU A 248 7.20 -12.55 10.94
CA GLU A 248 5.89 -12.80 11.55
C GLU A 248 5.27 -11.57 12.15
N LEU A 249 6.04 -10.76 12.87
CA LEU A 249 5.55 -9.49 13.40
C LEU A 249 5.08 -8.54 12.29
N ALA A 250 5.81 -8.47 11.17
CA ALA A 250 5.41 -7.65 10.03
C ALA A 250 4.09 -8.10 9.43
N ARG A 251 3.88 -9.43 9.30
CA ARG A 251 2.61 -10.00 8.84
C ARG A 251 1.47 -9.67 9.78
N LEU A 252 1.68 -9.86 11.07
CA LEU A 252 0.68 -9.62 12.11
C LEU A 252 0.22 -8.16 12.11
N LEU A 253 1.17 -7.22 12.14
CA LEU A 253 0.86 -5.79 12.13
C LEU A 253 0.16 -5.35 10.85
N GLN A 254 0.60 -5.83 9.68
CA GLN A 254 -0.05 -5.51 8.41
C GLN A 254 -1.47 -6.09 8.32
N ARG A 255 -1.69 -7.29 8.86
CA ARG A 255 -3.03 -7.89 8.92
C ARG A 255 -3.94 -7.12 9.85
N ALA A 256 -3.47 -6.75 11.05
CA ALA A 256 -4.24 -5.94 11.99
C ALA A 256 -4.65 -4.58 11.38
N GLU A 257 -3.71 -3.91 10.72
CA GLU A 257 -3.94 -2.66 9.98
C GLU A 257 -4.98 -2.85 8.87
N SER A 258 -4.82 -3.87 8.03
CA SER A 258 -5.73 -4.15 6.92
C SER A 258 -7.12 -4.55 7.41
N ASP A 259 -7.21 -5.37 8.45
CA ASP A 259 -8.49 -5.78 9.05
C ASP A 259 -9.22 -4.57 9.66
N PHE A 260 -8.49 -3.66 10.30
CA PHE A 260 -9.07 -2.40 10.81
C PHE A 260 -9.58 -1.51 9.67
N ILE A 261 -8.72 -1.18 8.71
CA ILE A 261 -9.09 -0.27 7.61
C ILE A 261 -10.18 -0.86 6.73
N VAL A 262 -10.01 -2.11 6.25
CA VAL A 262 -10.89 -2.67 5.23
C VAL A 262 -12.12 -3.33 5.84
N ARG A 263 -11.92 -4.23 6.83
CA ARG A 263 -13.02 -5.07 7.35
C ARG A 263 -13.81 -4.42 8.48
N THR A 264 -13.27 -3.38 9.11
CA THR A 264 -13.96 -2.66 10.17
C THR A 264 -14.44 -1.31 9.66
N VAL A 265 -13.56 -0.37 9.43
CA VAL A 265 -13.93 1.01 9.06
C VAL A 265 -14.65 1.07 7.71
N CYS A 266 -14.05 0.51 6.64
CA CYS A 266 -14.68 0.53 5.32
C CYS A 266 -15.98 -0.29 5.27
N ASP A 267 -16.11 -1.38 6.04
CA ASP A 267 -17.37 -2.12 6.09
C ASP A 267 -18.48 -1.36 6.81
N ARG A 268 -18.17 -0.64 7.90
CA ARG A 268 -19.13 0.27 8.55
C ARG A 268 -19.53 1.39 7.61
N LEU A 269 -18.57 2.08 6.97
CA LEU A 269 -18.86 3.12 5.97
C LEU A 269 -19.71 2.60 4.81
N ARG A 270 -19.47 1.37 4.33
CA ARG A 270 -20.30 0.74 3.30
C ARG A 270 -21.75 0.54 3.74
N ARG A 271 -21.99 0.16 5.00
CA ARG A 271 -23.33 -0.06 5.55
C ARG A 271 -24.07 1.24 5.81
N GLU A 272 -23.41 2.22 6.41
CA GLU A 272 -24.00 3.49 6.82
C GLU A 272 -24.05 4.52 5.69
N HIS A 273 -23.03 4.53 4.81
CA HIS A 273 -22.86 5.49 3.72
C HIS A 273 -22.59 4.82 2.36
N PRO A 274 -23.47 3.95 1.84
CA PRO A 274 -23.21 3.11 0.67
C PRO A 274 -22.92 3.87 -0.63
N LYS A 275 -23.34 5.14 -0.74
CA LYS A 275 -23.11 6.01 -1.91
C LYS A 275 -21.84 6.85 -1.79
N MET A 276 -21.23 6.91 -0.61
CA MET A 276 -20.01 7.67 -0.38
C MET A 276 -18.85 7.08 -1.18
N PHE A 277 -18.04 7.96 -1.77
CA PHE A 277 -16.80 7.53 -2.38
C PHE A 277 -15.76 7.22 -1.30
N VAL A 278 -15.27 6.00 -1.30
CA VAL A 278 -14.19 5.51 -0.43
C VAL A 278 -13.28 4.60 -1.24
N ALA A 279 -11.99 4.84 -1.14
CA ALA A 279 -10.93 3.94 -1.61
C ALA A 279 -9.84 3.83 -0.55
N THR A 280 -8.92 2.89 -0.69
CA THR A 280 -7.84 2.69 0.28
C THR A 280 -6.46 2.74 -0.36
N ILE A 281 -5.49 3.27 0.37
CA ILE A 281 -4.07 3.21 0.05
C ILE A 281 -3.34 2.76 1.32
N HIS A 282 -3.05 1.46 1.41
CA HIS A 282 -2.44 0.84 2.59
C HIS A 282 -3.23 1.13 3.89
N ASP A 283 -2.65 1.90 4.80
CA ASP A 283 -3.17 2.33 6.10
C ASP A 283 -4.01 3.62 6.03
N SER A 284 -4.30 4.11 4.84
CA SER A 284 -5.09 5.31 4.65
C SER A 284 -6.40 5.07 3.88
N ILE A 285 -7.39 5.90 4.16
CA ILE A 285 -8.66 5.98 3.43
C ILE A 285 -8.66 7.24 2.58
N VAL A 286 -9.17 7.10 1.36
CA VAL A 286 -9.25 8.18 0.37
C VAL A 286 -10.70 8.49 0.07
N THR A 287 -11.05 9.77 0.06
CA THR A 287 -12.38 10.28 -0.27
C THR A 287 -12.29 11.55 -1.13
N ASN A 288 -13.41 12.15 -1.51
CA ASN A 288 -13.47 13.27 -2.45
C ASN A 288 -14.11 14.56 -1.89
N SER A 289 -14.37 14.64 -0.58
CA SER A 289 -14.88 15.86 0.04
C SER A 289 -14.47 15.96 1.52
N ARG A 290 -14.49 17.19 2.06
CA ARG A 290 -14.18 17.42 3.48
C ARG A 290 -15.26 16.83 4.40
N GLU A 291 -16.51 16.85 3.98
CA GLU A 291 -17.64 16.26 4.71
C GLU A 291 -17.43 14.73 4.84
N ASN A 292 -17.13 14.07 3.73
CA ASN A 292 -16.81 12.64 3.73
C ASN A 292 -15.56 12.34 4.58
N ALA A 293 -14.54 13.21 4.53
CA ALA A 293 -13.34 13.05 5.34
C ALA A 293 -13.64 13.14 6.84
N ALA A 294 -14.56 14.02 7.26
CA ALA A 294 -15.01 14.12 8.65
C ALA A 294 -15.70 12.82 9.11
N ILE A 295 -16.60 12.28 8.29
CA ILE A 295 -17.29 11.00 8.56
C ILE A 295 -16.26 9.86 8.69
N VAL A 296 -15.30 9.78 7.78
CA VAL A 296 -14.22 8.77 7.85
C VAL A 296 -13.44 8.88 9.16
N LEU A 297 -13.03 10.10 9.54
CA LEU A 297 -12.27 10.34 10.78
C LEU A 297 -13.07 9.95 12.03
N GLU A 298 -14.35 10.30 12.08
CA GLU A 298 -15.24 9.93 13.17
C GLU A 298 -15.37 8.40 13.25
N THR A 299 -15.69 7.74 12.14
CA THR A 299 -15.79 6.27 12.07
C THR A 299 -14.50 5.60 12.52
N MET A 300 -13.33 6.10 12.08
CA MET A 300 -12.03 5.53 12.48
C MET A 300 -11.79 5.67 14.00
N ARG A 301 -12.18 6.80 14.59
CA ARG A 301 -12.03 7.03 16.04
C ARG A 301 -12.93 6.11 16.85
N ASP A 302 -14.21 6.04 16.49
CA ASP A 302 -15.19 5.20 17.16
C ASP A 302 -14.75 3.72 17.14
N GLU A 303 -14.41 3.19 15.98
CA GLU A 303 -14.00 1.81 15.82
C GLU A 303 -12.69 1.50 16.55
N PHE A 304 -11.80 2.48 16.67
CA PHE A 304 -10.56 2.30 17.43
C PHE A 304 -10.83 2.25 18.93
N VAL A 305 -11.69 3.12 19.45
CA VAL A 305 -12.12 3.14 20.85
C VAL A 305 -12.85 1.85 21.22
N GLU A 306 -13.86 1.43 20.41
CA GLU A 306 -14.61 0.20 20.65
C GLU A 306 -13.70 -1.05 20.73
N ARG A 307 -12.67 -1.15 19.89
CA ARG A 307 -11.72 -2.26 19.94
C ARG A 307 -10.85 -2.25 21.19
N SER A 308 -10.45 -1.07 21.66
CA SER A 308 -9.67 -0.92 22.87
C SER A 308 -10.45 -1.31 24.13
N PHE A 309 -11.78 -1.20 24.11
CA PHE A 309 -12.64 -1.62 25.23
C PHE A 309 -12.97 -3.12 25.22
N ARG A 310 -13.16 -3.73 24.04
CA ARG A 310 -13.48 -5.18 23.94
C ARG A 310 -12.35 -6.09 24.39
N THR A 311 -11.11 -5.65 24.33
CA THR A 311 -9.94 -6.41 24.81
C THR A 311 -9.78 -6.40 26.33
N SER A 312 -10.55 -5.59 27.05
CA SER A 312 -10.50 -5.53 28.53
C SER A 312 -11.66 -6.26 29.23
N GLU A 313 -12.63 -6.81 28.50
CA GLU A 313 -13.83 -7.48 29.04
C GLU A 313 -13.98 -8.97 28.62
N ASP A 314 -13.20 -9.46 27.68
CA ASP A 314 -13.12 -10.88 27.28
C ASP A 314 -11.81 -11.54 27.80
#